data_a5208edd3653d3564d2dc2c69379fc7a
#
_entry.id   a5208edd3653d3564d2dc2c69379fc7a
#
_cell.length_a   1.000
_cell.length_b   1.000
_cell.length_c   1.000
_cell.angle_alpha   90.00
_cell.angle_beta   90.00
_cell.angle_gamma   90.00
#
_symmetry.space_group_name_H-M   'P 1'
#
loop_
_entity.id
_entity.type
_entity.pdbx_description
1 polymer ?
#
loop_
_entity_poly.entity_id
_entity_poly.type
_entity_poly.pdbx_seq_one_letter_code
_entity_poly.pdbx_strand_id
1 'polypeptide(L)'
;NKLDEPYMKKFKFLKFSKSKKLRYSHNYFKERLYLVFLPGFMSDIEGKKPMCLLKFAKKKKLGFLSLEYSGHGKSSGFFTKGNISIWSNEAKAMIKKIIKKNNFILIGSSMGSWIALNQFKYFNSQIKGFIGIGSAPEFLKRLMWDKFPKKIKREIVTKGKAVIKNGKYEYPISYQLIKNGRENRVLNRKYNLKINVTMIHGKKDEVVPVSFSRLVLSKFIKAKKKLVL
;
A
#
# COMPACT_ATOMS: atom_id res chain seq x y z
N ASN A 1 -30.98 8.92 -4.57
CA ASN A 1 -29.53 8.77 -4.68
C ASN A 1 -29.14 8.06 -5.97
N LYS A 2 -29.29 8.79 -7.10
CA LYS A 2 -28.93 8.31 -8.46
C LYS A 2 -27.42 8.40 -8.76
N LEU A 3 -26.58 8.67 -7.76
CA LEU A 3 -25.12 8.80 -7.94
C LEU A 3 -24.33 7.52 -7.70
N ASP A 4 -24.95 6.48 -7.16
CA ASP A 4 -24.25 5.29 -6.69
C ASP A 4 -24.25 4.11 -7.70
N GLU A 5 -25.24 4.04 -8.60
CA GLU A 5 -25.32 2.93 -9.55
C GLU A 5 -24.19 2.82 -10.58
N PRO A 6 -23.65 3.92 -11.16
CA PRO A 6 -22.52 3.78 -12.10
C PRO A 6 -21.22 3.45 -11.42
N TYR A 7 -21.08 3.62 -10.10
CA TYR A 7 -19.86 3.39 -9.36
C TYR A 7 -19.68 1.93 -8.91
N MET A 8 -20.77 1.22 -8.62
CA MET A 8 -20.72 -0.19 -8.18
C MET A 8 -20.23 -1.16 -9.26
N LYS A 9 -20.41 -0.83 -10.55
CA LYS A 9 -19.91 -1.65 -11.69
C LYS A 9 -18.39 -1.57 -11.91
N LYS A 10 -17.64 -0.81 -11.09
CA LYS A 10 -16.21 -0.52 -11.28
C LYS A 10 -15.28 -1.44 -10.53
N PHE A 11 -15.78 -2.24 -9.60
CA PHE A 11 -14.99 -3.20 -8.85
C PHE A 11 -15.09 -4.57 -9.53
N LYS A 12 -13.94 -5.17 -9.79
CA LYS A 12 -13.80 -6.49 -10.39
C LYS A 12 -13.01 -7.39 -9.47
N PHE A 13 -13.08 -8.68 -9.72
CA PHE A 13 -12.26 -9.68 -9.05
C PHE A 13 -11.31 -10.32 -10.04
N LEU A 14 -10.03 -10.37 -9.70
CA LEU A 14 -9.04 -11.18 -10.41
C LEU A 14 -8.81 -12.47 -9.64
N LYS A 15 -9.02 -13.59 -10.33
CA LYS A 15 -8.87 -14.93 -9.79
C LYS A 15 -7.43 -15.42 -9.97
N PHE A 16 -6.78 -15.79 -8.89
CA PHE A 16 -5.43 -16.36 -8.90
C PHE A 16 -5.44 -17.89 -8.74
N SER A 17 -6.46 -18.43 -8.04
CA SER A 17 -6.69 -19.87 -7.84
C SER A 17 -8.17 -20.13 -7.54
N LYS A 18 -8.53 -21.38 -7.26
CA LYS A 18 -9.91 -21.74 -6.85
C LYS A 18 -10.35 -20.98 -5.58
N SER A 19 -9.43 -20.74 -4.65
CA SER A 19 -9.69 -20.13 -3.35
C SER A 19 -9.22 -18.68 -3.21
N LYS A 20 -8.46 -18.15 -4.19
CA LYS A 20 -7.86 -16.83 -4.11
C LYS A 20 -8.36 -15.92 -5.22
N LYS A 21 -9.11 -14.90 -4.82
CA LYS A 21 -9.54 -13.79 -5.68
C LYS A 21 -9.30 -12.46 -4.97
N LEU A 22 -8.81 -11.48 -5.71
CA LEU A 22 -8.55 -10.13 -5.21
C LEU A 22 -9.45 -9.13 -5.92
N ARG A 23 -10.08 -8.26 -5.14
CA ARG A 23 -10.88 -7.17 -5.68
C ARG A 23 -9.98 -6.03 -6.13
N TYR A 24 -10.32 -5.42 -7.25
CA TYR A 24 -9.59 -4.28 -7.80
C TYR A 24 -10.51 -3.30 -8.51
N SER A 25 -10.03 -2.07 -8.62
CA SER A 25 -10.64 -1.01 -9.41
C SER A 25 -9.72 -0.68 -10.58
N HIS A 26 -10.27 -0.57 -11.78
CA HIS A 26 -9.51 -0.39 -12.99
C HIS A 26 -10.19 0.60 -13.93
N ASN A 27 -9.41 1.55 -14.44
CA ASN A 27 -9.80 2.40 -15.57
C ASN A 27 -8.78 2.16 -16.69
N TYR A 28 -9.23 1.53 -17.77
CA TYR A 28 -8.37 1.21 -18.89
C TYR A 28 -8.23 2.42 -19.83
N PHE A 29 -6.98 2.73 -20.16
CA PHE A 29 -6.65 3.64 -21.25
C PHE A 29 -5.46 3.09 -22.01
N LYS A 30 -5.65 2.78 -23.30
CA LYS A 30 -4.60 2.22 -24.14
C LYS A 30 -3.44 3.21 -24.30
N GLU A 31 -2.21 2.72 -24.13
CA GLU A 31 -0.97 3.47 -24.34
C GLU A 31 -0.89 4.80 -23.55
N ARG A 32 -1.50 4.83 -22.38
CA ARG A 32 -1.45 5.99 -21.50
C ARG A 32 -0.74 5.66 -20.20
N LEU A 33 -0.33 6.71 -19.51
CA LEU A 33 0.19 6.61 -18.16
C LEU A 33 -0.90 6.11 -17.20
N TYR A 34 -0.55 5.18 -16.33
CA TYR A 34 -1.44 4.68 -15.27
C TYR A 34 -1.11 5.32 -13.92
N LEU A 35 -2.12 5.48 -13.10
CA LEU A 35 -1.96 5.70 -11.67
C LEU A 35 -2.24 4.38 -10.95
N VAL A 36 -1.29 3.91 -10.16
CA VAL A 36 -1.44 2.70 -9.34
C VAL A 36 -1.49 3.10 -7.88
N PHE A 37 -2.64 2.88 -7.24
CA PHE A 37 -2.84 3.19 -5.84
C PHE A 37 -2.81 1.93 -4.98
N LEU A 38 -1.92 1.92 -4.00
CA LEU A 38 -1.76 0.85 -3.02
C LEU A 38 -2.30 1.32 -1.66
N PRO A 39 -3.40 0.71 -1.18
CA PRO A 39 -4.02 1.10 0.08
C PRO A 39 -3.21 0.68 1.30
N GLY A 40 -3.60 1.21 2.45
CA GLY A 40 -2.97 0.96 3.73
C GLY A 40 -3.45 -0.29 4.45
N PHE A 41 -2.92 -0.46 5.64
CA PHE A 41 -3.22 -1.54 6.57
C PHE A 41 -4.71 -1.56 6.93
N MET A 42 -5.37 -2.71 6.73
CA MET A 42 -6.81 -2.93 6.98
C MET A 42 -7.72 -1.99 6.19
N SER A 43 -7.25 -1.45 5.07
CA SER A 43 -8.02 -0.56 4.21
C SER A 43 -8.62 -1.29 3.02
N ASP A 44 -9.63 -0.67 2.42
CA ASP A 44 -10.26 -1.10 1.17
C ASP A 44 -10.05 -0.07 0.06
N ILE A 45 -10.63 -0.32 -1.11
CA ILE A 45 -10.55 0.57 -2.28
C ILE A 45 -11.79 1.45 -2.48
N GLU A 46 -12.71 1.47 -1.53
CA GLU A 46 -13.92 2.31 -1.56
C GLU A 46 -13.72 3.64 -0.83
N GLY A 47 -12.58 3.84 -0.17
CA GLY A 47 -12.25 5.06 0.56
C GLY A 47 -12.08 6.30 -0.33
N LYS A 48 -12.02 7.45 0.30
CA LYS A 48 -11.91 8.76 -0.38
C LYS A 48 -10.71 8.87 -1.30
N LYS A 49 -9.53 8.40 -0.85
CA LYS A 49 -8.29 8.51 -1.63
C LYS A 49 -8.35 7.75 -2.96
N PRO A 50 -8.63 6.43 -2.98
CA PRO A 50 -8.69 5.70 -4.24
C PRO A 50 -9.82 6.19 -5.16
N MET A 51 -10.97 6.57 -4.60
CA MET A 51 -12.10 7.08 -5.39
C MET A 51 -11.81 8.45 -6.01
N CYS A 52 -11.13 9.34 -5.29
CA CYS A 52 -10.69 10.63 -5.81
C CYS A 52 -9.69 10.46 -6.96
N LEU A 53 -8.73 9.56 -6.80
CA LEU A 53 -7.73 9.27 -7.82
C LEU A 53 -8.34 8.63 -9.08
N LEU A 54 -9.32 7.74 -8.91
CA LEU A 54 -10.07 7.17 -10.03
C LEU A 54 -10.81 8.25 -10.83
N LYS A 55 -11.50 9.17 -10.14
CA LYS A 55 -12.17 10.31 -10.78
C LYS A 55 -11.18 11.20 -11.53
N PHE A 56 -10.06 11.51 -10.92
CA PHE A 56 -8.99 12.29 -11.52
C PHE A 56 -8.43 11.59 -12.78
N ALA A 57 -8.13 10.31 -12.69
CA ALA A 57 -7.63 9.54 -13.83
C ALA A 57 -8.61 9.56 -15.00
N LYS A 58 -9.90 9.36 -14.73
CA LYS A 58 -10.94 9.45 -15.77
C LYS A 58 -10.99 10.82 -16.43
N LYS A 59 -11.01 11.90 -15.63
CA LYS A 59 -11.01 13.27 -16.13
C LYS A 59 -9.79 13.59 -16.99
N LYS A 60 -8.62 13.08 -16.61
CA LYS A 60 -7.35 13.31 -17.33
C LYS A 60 -7.06 12.29 -18.42
N LYS A 61 -7.95 11.34 -18.66
CA LYS A 61 -7.78 10.25 -19.65
C LYS A 61 -6.51 9.46 -19.37
N LEU A 62 -6.32 9.07 -18.11
CA LEU A 62 -5.23 8.22 -17.62
C LEU A 62 -5.77 6.84 -17.23
N GLY A 63 -4.91 5.84 -17.28
CA GLY A 63 -5.20 4.55 -16.69
C GLY A 63 -5.23 4.64 -15.16
N PHE A 64 -5.91 3.70 -14.52
CA PHE A 64 -5.98 3.59 -13.06
C PHE A 64 -6.04 2.14 -12.62
N LEU A 65 -5.35 1.83 -11.56
CA LEU A 65 -5.42 0.54 -10.86
C LEU A 65 -5.34 0.77 -9.36
N SER A 66 -6.24 0.15 -8.63
CA SER A 66 -6.13 -0.04 -7.18
C SER A 66 -6.61 -1.43 -6.83
N LEU A 67 -6.09 -2.02 -5.75
CA LEU A 67 -6.45 -3.37 -5.33
C LEU A 67 -6.62 -3.46 -3.82
N GLU A 68 -7.37 -4.48 -3.41
CA GLU A 68 -7.41 -4.95 -2.02
C GLU A 68 -6.55 -6.20 -1.91
N TYR A 69 -5.59 -6.17 -1.00
CA TYR A 69 -4.77 -7.36 -0.70
C TYR A 69 -5.64 -8.46 -0.10
N SER A 70 -5.14 -9.71 -0.09
CA SER A 70 -5.81 -10.78 0.63
C SER A 70 -6.06 -10.41 2.10
N GLY A 71 -7.21 -10.83 2.62
CA GLY A 71 -7.64 -10.48 3.99
C GLY A 71 -8.07 -9.03 4.20
N HIS A 72 -8.15 -8.23 3.13
CA HIS A 72 -8.59 -6.84 3.15
C HIS A 72 -9.86 -6.66 2.32
N GLY A 73 -10.73 -5.76 2.77
CA GLY A 73 -11.96 -5.42 2.07
C GLY A 73 -12.77 -6.66 1.69
N LYS A 74 -13.10 -6.81 0.40
CA LYS A 74 -13.84 -7.95 -0.14
C LYS A 74 -12.97 -8.99 -0.86
N SER A 75 -11.65 -8.82 -0.84
CA SER A 75 -10.72 -9.85 -1.31
C SER A 75 -10.77 -11.07 -0.42
N SER A 76 -10.47 -12.24 -0.99
CA SER A 76 -10.44 -13.51 -0.24
C SER A 76 -9.29 -13.56 0.77
N GLY A 77 -9.33 -14.56 1.65
CA GLY A 77 -8.30 -14.81 2.63
C GLY A 77 -8.59 -14.20 3.99
N PHE A 78 -7.71 -14.50 4.93
CA PHE A 78 -7.80 -14.01 6.31
C PHE A 78 -6.66 -13.04 6.57
N PHE A 79 -6.96 -11.90 7.18
CA PHE A 79 -5.98 -10.89 7.55
C PHE A 79 -4.81 -11.48 8.36
N THR A 80 -5.10 -12.36 9.32
CA THR A 80 -4.09 -13.01 10.17
C THR A 80 -3.15 -13.96 9.45
N LYS A 81 -3.48 -14.37 8.23
CA LYS A 81 -2.64 -15.19 7.36
C LYS A 81 -1.78 -14.36 6.41
N GLY A 82 -2.06 -13.06 6.29
CA GLY A 82 -1.32 -12.15 5.42
C GLY A 82 -0.05 -11.60 6.06
N ASN A 83 0.83 -11.09 5.22
CA ASN A 83 2.05 -10.41 5.62
C ASN A 83 2.57 -9.52 4.48
N ILE A 84 3.62 -8.76 4.74
CA ILE A 84 4.17 -7.81 3.77
C ILE A 84 4.64 -8.50 2.48
N SER A 85 5.28 -9.66 2.56
CA SER A 85 5.71 -10.43 1.39
C SER A 85 4.52 -10.87 0.53
N ILE A 86 3.48 -11.42 1.14
CA ILE A 86 2.26 -11.87 0.45
C ILE A 86 1.60 -10.68 -0.24
N TRP A 87 1.36 -9.59 0.47
CA TRP A 87 0.67 -8.41 -0.07
C TRP A 87 1.51 -7.70 -1.14
N SER A 88 2.84 -7.66 -0.99
CA SER A 88 3.74 -7.12 -2.03
C SER A 88 3.74 -7.98 -3.30
N ASN A 89 3.70 -9.30 -3.17
CA ASN A 89 3.61 -10.22 -4.30
C ASN A 89 2.25 -10.14 -5.00
N GLU A 90 1.18 -9.94 -4.25
CA GLU A 90 -0.16 -9.71 -4.81
C GLU A 90 -0.22 -8.41 -5.61
N ALA A 91 0.33 -7.33 -5.08
CA ALA A 91 0.47 -6.07 -5.80
C ALA A 91 1.28 -6.25 -7.09
N LYS A 92 2.43 -6.91 -7.00
CA LYS A 92 3.28 -7.23 -8.17
C LYS A 92 2.51 -8.00 -9.24
N ALA A 93 1.80 -9.06 -8.85
CA ALA A 93 1.04 -9.90 -9.79
C ALA A 93 -0.10 -9.11 -10.45
N MET A 94 -0.81 -8.30 -9.68
CA MET A 94 -1.90 -7.45 -10.20
C MET A 94 -1.38 -6.38 -11.16
N ILE A 95 -0.31 -5.67 -10.81
CA ILE A 95 0.33 -4.68 -11.66
C ILE A 95 0.78 -5.33 -12.98
N LYS A 96 1.48 -6.46 -12.90
CA LYS A 96 1.96 -7.18 -14.09
C LYS A 96 0.81 -7.59 -15.01
N LYS A 97 -0.29 -8.07 -14.43
CA LYS A 97 -1.47 -8.55 -15.19
C LYS A 97 -2.24 -7.41 -15.86
N ILE A 98 -2.45 -6.30 -15.14
CA ILE A 98 -3.32 -5.21 -15.58
C ILE A 98 -2.55 -4.12 -16.33
N ILE A 99 -1.40 -3.70 -15.81
CA ILE A 99 -0.60 -2.60 -16.39
C ILE A 99 0.22 -3.07 -17.58
N LYS A 100 0.63 -4.34 -17.58
CA LYS A 100 1.46 -4.92 -18.64
C LYS A 100 2.73 -4.10 -18.88
N LYS A 101 2.90 -3.51 -20.07
CA LYS A 101 4.08 -2.71 -20.46
C LYS A 101 3.89 -1.21 -20.26
N ASN A 102 2.72 -0.75 -19.81
CA ASN A 102 2.47 0.68 -19.63
C ASN A 102 3.31 1.25 -18.49
N ASN A 103 3.66 2.51 -18.60
CA ASN A 103 4.28 3.26 -17.52
C ASN A 103 3.25 3.67 -16.48
N PHE A 104 3.68 3.82 -15.24
CA PHE A 104 2.78 4.22 -14.17
C PHE A 104 3.45 5.07 -13.10
N ILE A 105 2.62 5.87 -12.43
CA ILE A 105 2.95 6.56 -11.19
C ILE A 105 2.44 5.69 -10.05
N LEU A 106 3.32 5.39 -9.12
CA LEU A 106 3.03 4.58 -7.95
C LEU A 106 2.63 5.49 -6.79
N ILE A 107 1.46 5.20 -6.19
CA ILE A 107 0.90 6.00 -5.10
C ILE A 107 0.61 5.05 -3.95
N GLY A 108 1.27 5.25 -2.82
CA GLY A 108 1.08 4.43 -1.63
C GLY A 108 0.58 5.23 -0.45
N SER A 109 -0.43 4.73 0.25
CA SER A 109 -0.97 5.32 1.47
C SER A 109 -0.61 4.46 2.68
N SER A 110 0.06 5.03 3.68
CA SER A 110 0.47 4.36 4.91
C SER A 110 1.30 3.09 4.61
N MET A 111 0.84 1.90 5.00
CA MET A 111 1.46 0.61 4.62
C MET A 111 1.60 0.46 3.10
N GLY A 112 0.71 1.05 2.32
CA GLY A 112 0.78 1.04 0.86
C GLY A 112 2.08 1.63 0.32
N SER A 113 2.69 2.59 1.01
CA SER A 113 4.02 3.11 0.66
C SER A 113 5.12 2.06 0.88
N TRP A 114 5.01 1.23 1.91
CA TRP A 114 5.92 0.12 2.13
C TRP A 114 5.81 -0.93 1.02
N ILE A 115 4.58 -1.33 0.69
CA ILE A 115 4.30 -2.23 -0.44
C ILE A 115 4.84 -1.63 -1.75
N ALA A 116 4.66 -0.31 -1.94
CA ALA A 116 5.16 0.43 -3.10
C ALA A 116 6.69 0.34 -3.22
N LEU A 117 7.41 0.57 -2.13
CA LEU A 117 8.87 0.49 -2.12
C LEU A 117 9.38 -0.92 -2.52
N ASN A 118 8.61 -1.97 -2.23
CA ASN A 118 8.91 -3.32 -2.69
C ASN A 118 8.69 -3.53 -4.19
N GLN A 119 7.98 -2.63 -4.90
CA GLN A 119 7.73 -2.76 -6.34
C GLN A 119 8.88 -2.24 -7.21
N PHE A 120 9.72 -1.35 -6.70
CA PHE A 120 10.79 -0.73 -7.49
C PHE A 120 11.77 -1.75 -8.08
N LYS A 121 12.07 -2.83 -7.40
CA LYS A 121 12.95 -3.90 -7.91
C LYS A 121 12.37 -4.66 -9.10
N TYR A 122 11.05 -4.61 -9.31
CA TYR A 122 10.37 -5.33 -10.39
C TYR A 122 10.00 -4.43 -11.56
N PHE A 123 9.73 -3.16 -11.30
CA PHE A 123 9.14 -2.23 -12.29
C PHE A 123 9.92 -0.93 -12.40
N ASN A 124 11.23 -0.94 -12.14
CA ASN A 124 12.04 0.28 -12.12
C ASN A 124 12.01 1.06 -13.44
N SER A 125 11.89 0.38 -14.59
CA SER A 125 11.80 1.02 -15.91
C SER A 125 10.40 1.60 -16.22
N GLN A 126 9.36 1.08 -15.57
CA GLN A 126 7.96 1.49 -15.80
C GLN A 126 7.48 2.56 -14.80
N ILE A 127 8.08 2.63 -13.62
CA ILE A 127 7.71 3.61 -12.59
C ILE A 127 8.27 4.97 -12.96
N LYS A 128 7.39 5.93 -13.27
CA LYS A 128 7.75 7.30 -13.70
C LYS A 128 7.57 8.35 -12.59
N GLY A 129 7.07 7.97 -11.46
CA GLY A 129 6.92 8.82 -10.28
C GLY A 129 6.44 8.03 -9.08
N PHE A 130 6.65 8.57 -7.90
CA PHE A 130 6.20 7.98 -6.65
C PHE A 130 5.59 9.04 -5.73
N ILE A 131 4.41 8.77 -5.22
CA ILE A 131 3.72 9.61 -4.25
C ILE A 131 3.42 8.77 -3.01
N GLY A 132 3.93 9.18 -1.87
CA GLY A 132 3.61 8.58 -0.58
C GLY A 132 2.68 9.49 0.23
N ILE A 133 1.64 8.93 0.80
CA ILE A 133 0.66 9.66 1.62
C ILE A 133 0.68 9.05 3.02
N GLY A 134 1.12 9.82 4.02
CA GLY A 134 1.28 9.33 5.38
C GLY A 134 2.12 8.06 5.43
N SER A 135 3.21 8.03 4.69
CA SER A 135 4.03 6.82 4.45
C SER A 135 4.53 6.19 5.73
N ALA A 136 4.28 4.90 5.89
CA ALA A 136 4.64 4.13 7.09
C ALA A 136 5.47 2.87 6.75
N PRO A 137 6.61 3.00 6.05
CA PRO A 137 7.47 1.85 5.80
C PRO A 137 8.02 1.29 7.11
N GLU A 138 8.09 -0.05 7.20
CA GLU A 138 8.58 -0.77 8.39
C GLU A 138 7.84 -0.43 9.70
N PHE A 139 6.58 0.00 9.62
CA PHE A 139 5.79 0.42 10.79
C PHE A 139 5.55 -0.71 11.79
N LEU A 140 5.49 -1.96 11.34
CA LEU A 140 5.25 -3.12 12.21
C LEU A 140 6.31 -3.26 13.31
N LYS A 141 7.57 -2.95 13.00
CA LYS A 141 8.64 -2.90 14.00
C LYS A 141 8.64 -1.55 14.72
N ARG A 142 8.77 -0.46 13.97
CA ARG A 142 9.09 0.87 14.53
C ARG A 142 7.95 1.52 15.30
N LEU A 143 6.70 1.31 14.88
CA LEU A 143 5.53 1.93 15.50
C LEU A 143 4.68 0.96 16.31
N MET A 144 4.87 -0.35 16.15
CA MET A 144 4.11 -1.36 16.87
C MET A 144 5.00 -2.19 17.79
N TRP A 145 5.78 -3.10 17.27
CA TRP A 145 6.56 -4.03 18.11
C TRP A 145 7.43 -3.32 19.14
N ASP A 146 8.21 -2.33 18.72
CA ASP A 146 9.13 -1.62 19.62
C ASP A 146 8.40 -0.87 20.75
N LYS A 147 7.12 -0.56 20.55
CA LYS A 147 6.27 0.15 21.53
C LYS A 147 5.36 -0.75 22.34
N PHE A 148 5.23 -2.02 21.97
CA PHE A 148 4.37 -2.94 22.71
C PHE A 148 4.90 -3.22 24.11
N PRO A 149 4.01 -3.27 25.14
CA PRO A 149 4.37 -3.75 26.47
C PRO A 149 4.90 -5.18 26.43
N LYS A 150 5.76 -5.53 27.39
CA LYS A 150 6.32 -6.89 27.50
C LYS A 150 5.23 -7.98 27.52
N LYS A 151 4.09 -7.71 28.17
CA LYS A 151 2.94 -8.62 28.22
C LYS A 151 2.40 -8.95 26.82
N ILE A 152 2.20 -7.93 25.99
CA ILE A 152 1.69 -8.09 24.62
C ILE A 152 2.72 -8.83 23.75
N LYS A 153 4.00 -8.48 23.84
CA LYS A 153 5.07 -9.20 23.12
C LYS A 153 5.11 -10.69 23.49
N ARG A 154 4.98 -11.00 24.78
CA ARG A 154 4.94 -12.38 25.26
C ARG A 154 3.73 -13.12 24.71
N GLU A 155 2.54 -12.50 24.74
CA GLU A 155 1.33 -13.09 24.18
C GLU A 155 1.48 -13.41 22.69
N ILE A 156 1.97 -12.45 21.90
CA ILE A 156 2.23 -12.64 20.46
C ILE A 156 3.18 -13.82 20.21
N VAL A 157 4.27 -13.90 20.96
CA VAL A 157 5.26 -14.97 20.79
C VAL A 157 4.73 -16.33 21.22
N THR A 158 4.01 -16.40 22.34
CA THR A 158 3.55 -17.68 22.90
C THR A 158 2.26 -18.19 22.25
N LYS A 159 1.32 -17.29 21.93
CA LYS A 159 0.01 -17.65 21.33
C LYS A 159 -0.02 -17.46 19.82
N GLY A 160 1.04 -16.90 19.23
CA GLY A 160 1.12 -16.63 17.79
C GLY A 160 0.42 -15.34 17.34
N LYS A 161 -0.41 -14.73 18.19
CA LYS A 161 -1.11 -13.47 17.92
C LYS A 161 -1.62 -12.82 19.19
N ALA A 162 -1.89 -11.51 19.12
CA ALA A 162 -2.64 -10.78 20.12
C ALA A 162 -3.58 -9.77 19.44
N VAL A 163 -4.66 -9.41 20.11
CA VAL A 163 -5.55 -8.33 19.68
C VAL A 163 -5.02 -7.02 20.23
N ILE A 164 -4.77 -6.08 19.35
CA ILE A 164 -4.27 -4.74 19.67
C ILE A 164 -5.45 -3.78 19.63
N LYS A 165 -5.61 -3.01 20.73
CA LYS A 165 -6.62 -1.96 20.85
C LYS A 165 -5.95 -0.61 20.66
N ASN A 166 -6.45 0.19 19.72
CA ASN A 166 -6.00 1.56 19.50
C ASN A 166 -7.24 2.46 19.31
N GLY A 167 -7.64 3.13 20.40
CA GLY A 167 -8.87 3.90 20.42
C GLY A 167 -10.10 3.03 20.15
N LYS A 168 -10.82 3.32 19.07
CA LYS A 168 -12.00 2.55 18.63
C LYS A 168 -11.65 1.32 17.79
N TYR A 169 -10.38 1.15 17.42
CA TYR A 169 -9.94 0.09 16.52
C TYR A 169 -9.37 -1.09 17.31
N GLU A 170 -9.81 -2.28 16.95
CA GLU A 170 -9.24 -3.54 17.41
C GLU A 170 -8.80 -4.34 16.19
N TYR A 171 -7.59 -4.88 16.23
CA TYR A 171 -7.08 -5.72 15.15
C TYR A 171 -6.09 -6.77 15.67
N PRO A 172 -6.13 -7.98 15.09
CA PRO A 172 -5.19 -9.02 15.46
C PRO A 172 -3.83 -8.78 14.81
N ILE A 173 -2.77 -8.90 15.59
CA ILE A 173 -1.39 -8.88 15.09
C ILE A 173 -0.78 -10.25 15.32
N SER A 174 -0.42 -10.94 14.23
CA SER A 174 0.23 -12.23 14.28
C SER A 174 1.74 -12.10 14.42
N TYR A 175 2.36 -13.10 15.04
CA TYR A 175 3.82 -13.13 15.16
C TYR A 175 4.50 -13.29 13.79
N GLN A 176 3.88 -14.08 12.89
CA GLN A 176 4.42 -14.23 11.53
C GLN A 176 4.42 -12.90 10.76
N LEU A 177 3.43 -12.03 10.95
CA LEU A 177 3.39 -10.70 10.35
C LEU A 177 4.55 -9.83 10.83
N ILE A 178 4.81 -9.81 12.13
CA ILE A 178 5.94 -9.08 12.73
C ILE A 178 7.27 -9.59 12.19
N LYS A 179 7.47 -10.90 12.18
CA LYS A 179 8.73 -11.51 11.66
C LYS A 179 8.92 -11.20 10.18
N ASN A 180 7.90 -11.39 9.37
CA ASN A 180 7.95 -11.11 7.94
C ASN A 180 8.20 -9.63 7.65
N GLY A 181 7.65 -8.72 8.45
CA GLY A 181 7.93 -7.29 8.34
C GLY A 181 9.41 -6.98 8.50
N ARG A 182 10.12 -7.67 9.38
CA ARG A 182 11.58 -7.51 9.57
C ARG A 182 12.40 -7.99 8.37
N GLU A 183 11.90 -8.96 7.62
CA GLU A 183 12.52 -9.46 6.39
C GLU A 183 12.33 -8.51 5.20
N ASN A 184 11.31 -7.65 5.26
CA ASN A 184 10.95 -6.69 4.21
C ASN A 184 11.50 -5.29 4.48
N ARG A 185 12.78 -5.17 4.73
CA ARG A 185 13.42 -3.87 4.96
C ARG A 185 13.54 -3.10 3.64
N VAL A 186 13.09 -1.85 3.67
CA VAL A 186 13.10 -0.94 2.52
C VAL A 186 13.86 0.37 2.81
N LEU A 187 14.06 0.69 4.08
CA LEU A 187 14.74 1.91 4.52
C LEU A 187 16.27 1.75 4.63
N ASN A 188 16.78 0.55 4.45
CA ASN A 188 18.23 0.27 4.34
C ASN A 188 18.73 0.27 2.88
N ARG A 189 17.85 0.57 1.92
CA ARG A 189 18.18 0.61 0.49
C ARG A 189 18.28 2.04 -0.01
N LYS A 190 18.99 2.22 -1.12
CA LYS A 190 19.00 3.47 -1.90
C LYS A 190 18.31 3.22 -3.23
N TYR A 191 17.48 4.17 -3.64
CA TYR A 191 16.72 4.11 -4.90
C TYR A 191 17.33 5.12 -5.87
N ASN A 192 17.88 4.61 -7.01
CA ASN A 192 18.68 5.39 -7.94
C ASN A 192 17.90 5.91 -9.17
N LEU A 193 16.58 5.97 -9.09
CA LEU A 193 15.73 6.39 -10.19
C LEU A 193 15.69 7.92 -10.32
N LYS A 194 15.79 8.40 -11.55
CA LYS A 194 15.58 9.82 -11.91
C LYS A 194 14.09 10.08 -12.11
N ILE A 195 13.33 10.12 -11.04
CA ILE A 195 11.89 10.33 -11.04
C ILE A 195 11.52 11.44 -10.07
N ASN A 196 10.28 11.95 -10.18
CA ASN A 196 9.71 12.81 -9.16
C ASN A 196 9.20 11.95 -8.01
N VAL A 197 9.55 12.33 -6.77
CA VAL A 197 9.07 11.69 -5.55
C VAL A 197 8.47 12.75 -4.64
N THR A 198 7.18 12.62 -4.36
CA THR A 198 6.44 13.53 -3.48
C THR A 198 5.90 12.76 -2.28
N MET A 199 6.25 13.22 -1.08
CA MET A 199 5.63 12.74 0.16
C MET A 199 4.63 13.77 0.65
N ILE A 200 3.42 13.31 0.97
CA ILE A 200 2.35 14.11 1.55
C ILE A 200 2.12 13.58 2.96
N HIS A 201 2.21 14.45 3.97
CA HIS A 201 2.12 14.02 5.36
C HIS A 201 1.44 15.08 6.21
N GLY A 202 0.46 14.70 7.01
CA GLY A 202 -0.17 15.61 7.95
C GLY A 202 0.78 16.03 9.08
N LYS A 203 0.93 17.32 9.30
CA LYS A 203 1.79 17.85 10.38
C LYS A 203 1.44 17.34 11.78
N LYS A 204 0.15 17.05 11.99
CA LYS A 204 -0.42 16.59 13.26
C LYS A 204 -0.77 15.10 13.23
N ASP A 205 -0.12 14.32 12.36
CA ASP A 205 -0.32 12.87 12.33
C ASP A 205 0.31 12.26 13.59
N GLU A 206 -0.55 11.85 14.51
CA GLU A 206 -0.14 11.23 15.79
C GLU A 206 0.19 9.75 15.64
N VAL A 207 -0.26 9.11 14.55
CA VAL A 207 -0.05 7.69 14.30
C VAL A 207 1.28 7.44 13.60
N VAL A 208 1.56 8.19 12.55
CA VAL A 208 2.81 8.08 11.79
C VAL A 208 3.55 9.42 11.82
N PRO A 209 4.71 9.51 12.45
CA PRO A 209 5.50 10.74 12.46
C PRO A 209 5.95 11.18 11.06
N VAL A 210 5.98 12.47 10.80
CA VAL A 210 6.48 13.08 9.55
C VAL A 210 7.89 12.61 9.21
N SER A 211 8.69 12.28 10.21
CA SER A 211 10.06 11.78 10.05
C SER A 211 10.13 10.53 9.15
N PHE A 212 9.06 9.72 9.09
CA PHE A 212 8.99 8.58 8.17
C PHE A 212 9.01 9.03 6.71
N SER A 213 8.24 10.05 6.35
CA SER A 213 8.24 10.62 4.99
C SER A 213 9.58 11.25 4.64
N ARG A 214 10.22 11.96 5.56
CA ARG A 214 11.55 12.52 5.38
C ARG A 214 12.59 11.42 5.15
N LEU A 215 12.51 10.35 5.91
CA LEU A 215 13.42 9.21 5.79
C LEU A 215 13.26 8.50 4.43
N VAL A 216 12.03 8.32 3.95
CA VAL A 216 11.77 7.79 2.60
C VAL A 216 12.43 8.67 1.55
N LEU A 217 12.21 9.99 1.60
CA LEU A 217 12.83 10.92 0.64
C LEU A 217 14.36 10.82 0.63
N SER A 218 14.98 10.65 1.80
CA SER A 218 16.44 10.54 1.91
C SER A 218 17.02 9.32 1.18
N LYS A 219 16.21 8.30 0.87
CA LYS A 219 16.63 7.09 0.17
C LYS A 219 16.61 7.22 -1.35
N PHE A 220 15.94 8.23 -1.89
CA PHE A 220 15.88 8.53 -3.33
C PHE A 220 16.97 9.53 -3.69
N ILE A 221 18.15 9.05 -4.06
CA ILE A 221 19.36 9.88 -4.19
C ILE A 221 19.44 10.67 -5.52
N LYS A 222 18.69 10.26 -6.54
CA LYS A 222 18.67 10.92 -7.87
C LYS A 222 17.30 11.53 -8.21
N ALA A 223 16.36 11.47 -7.30
CA ALA A 223 14.99 11.94 -7.53
C ALA A 223 14.86 13.45 -7.33
N LYS A 224 13.93 14.05 -8.05
CA LYS A 224 13.39 15.37 -7.74
C LYS A 224 12.37 15.23 -6.61
N LYS A 225 12.69 15.76 -5.45
CA LYS A 225 11.97 15.50 -4.18
C LYS A 225 11.08 16.66 -3.77
N LYS A 226 9.91 16.33 -3.21
CA LYS A 226 9.00 17.29 -2.60
C LYS A 226 8.36 16.70 -1.34
N LEU A 227 8.26 17.49 -0.29
CA LEU A 227 7.51 17.19 0.92
C LEU A 227 6.39 18.21 1.05
N VAL A 228 5.16 17.73 1.16
CA VAL A 228 3.94 18.53 1.39
C VAL A 228 3.42 18.20 2.79
N LEU A 229 3.30 19.22 3.63
CA LEU A 229 2.84 19.11 5.02
C LEU A 229 1.47 19.78 5.22
#